data_293ce752ec51c7caa42b8a025d1f8460
#
_entry.id   293ce752ec51c7caa42b8a025d1f8460
#
_cell.length_a   1.000
_cell.length_b   1.000
_cell.length_c   1.000
_cell.angle_alpha   90.00
_cell.angle_beta   90.00
_cell.angle_gamma   90.00
#
_symmetry.space_group_name_H-M   'P 1'
#
loop_
_entity.id
_entity.type
_entity.pdbx_description
1 polymer ?
#
loop_
_entity_poly.entity_id
_entity_poly.type
_entity_poly.pdbx_seq_one_letter_code
_entity_poly.pdbx_strand_id
1 'polypeptide(L)'
;MTEAAEPKYFKAGYLDPKFPIVKADPSVDDVIKSLRMSDYFFVSGAMAGTWVYGYLLGKPIRGPTAAMCASAGFTFGMFHTMQTVRSRLLGYRENTKEVKKWGLAPIPQPKVYPITETRLPERQPLSNNKKKLNWDIYN
;
A
#
# COMPACT_ATOMS: atom_id res chain seq x y z
N MET A 1 -16.72 -8.93 -41.41
CA MET A 1 -15.93 -9.37 -40.25
C MET A 1 -15.60 -8.10 -39.47
N THR A 2 -16.37 -7.80 -38.44
CA THR A 2 -16.15 -6.65 -37.56
C THR A 2 -15.04 -6.99 -36.60
N GLU A 3 -13.87 -6.38 -36.81
CA GLU A 3 -12.73 -6.46 -35.92
C GLU A 3 -13.17 -5.91 -34.53
N ALA A 4 -13.26 -6.80 -33.55
CA ALA A 4 -13.62 -6.41 -32.21
C ALA A 4 -12.53 -5.50 -31.67
N ALA A 5 -12.84 -4.24 -31.44
CA ALA A 5 -11.91 -3.26 -30.88
C ALA A 5 -11.35 -3.79 -29.55
N GLU A 6 -10.02 -3.96 -29.49
CA GLU A 6 -9.35 -4.37 -28.28
C GLU A 6 -9.66 -3.40 -27.14
N PRO A 7 -10.02 -3.92 -25.95
CA PRO A 7 -10.34 -3.06 -24.82
C PRO A 7 -9.10 -2.23 -24.44
N LYS A 8 -9.23 -0.90 -24.46
CA LYS A 8 -8.19 0.02 -24.02
C LYS A 8 -8.02 -0.10 -22.50
N TYR A 9 -6.92 -0.70 -22.07
CA TYR A 9 -6.56 -0.78 -20.66
C TYR A 9 -5.83 0.49 -20.21
N PHE A 10 -6.30 1.11 -19.14
CA PHE A 10 -5.52 2.12 -18.43
C PHE A 10 -4.46 1.40 -17.60
N LYS A 11 -3.23 1.35 -18.08
CA LYS A 11 -2.08 0.96 -17.26
C LYS A 11 -1.70 2.15 -16.38
N ALA A 12 -2.05 2.09 -15.10
CA ALA A 12 -1.48 3.00 -14.12
C ALA A 12 -0.03 2.54 -13.86
N GLY A 13 0.91 2.98 -14.67
CA GLY A 13 2.25 2.43 -14.75
C GLY A 13 3.08 2.44 -13.45
N TYR A 14 2.66 3.21 -12.42
CA TYR A 14 3.31 3.20 -11.11
C TYR A 14 2.68 2.17 -10.14
N LEU A 15 1.50 1.64 -10.45
CA LEU A 15 0.78 0.65 -9.65
C LEU A 15 1.03 -0.79 -10.11
N ASP A 16 1.70 -0.96 -11.25
CA ASP A 16 1.99 -2.30 -11.75
C ASP A 16 3.10 -2.94 -10.91
N PRO A 17 2.93 -4.18 -10.43
CA PRO A 17 3.95 -4.88 -9.68
C PRO A 17 5.18 -5.13 -10.57
N LYS A 18 6.37 -4.73 -10.07
CA LYS A 18 7.65 -4.92 -10.79
C LYS A 18 8.20 -6.33 -10.68
N PHE A 19 7.75 -7.09 -9.70
CA PHE A 19 8.21 -8.44 -9.38
C PHE A 19 7.06 -9.43 -9.51
N PRO A 20 7.34 -10.73 -9.64
CA PRO A 20 6.31 -11.74 -9.76
C PRO A 20 5.40 -11.75 -8.51
N ILE A 21 4.10 -11.87 -8.72
CA ILE A 21 3.11 -11.93 -7.66
C ILE A 21 3.15 -13.33 -7.02
N VAL A 22 3.37 -13.38 -5.72
CA VAL A 22 3.33 -14.64 -4.94
C VAL A 22 1.92 -14.96 -4.49
N LYS A 23 1.19 -13.96 -4.01
CA LYS A 23 -0.23 -14.04 -3.64
C LYS A 23 -0.95 -12.76 -4.05
N ALA A 24 -2.08 -12.93 -4.75
CA ALA A 24 -2.89 -11.79 -5.21
C ALA A 24 -3.65 -11.10 -4.07
N ASP A 25 -4.07 -11.90 -3.06
CA ASP A 25 -4.74 -11.40 -1.86
C ASP A 25 -4.12 -12.08 -0.62
N PRO A 26 -3.03 -11.50 -0.06
CA PRO A 26 -2.37 -12.08 1.10
C PRO A 26 -3.16 -11.81 2.38
N SER A 27 -3.51 -12.89 3.10
CA SER A 27 -4.11 -12.82 4.43
C SER A 27 -3.06 -12.40 5.48
N VAL A 28 -3.53 -12.02 6.68
CA VAL A 28 -2.64 -11.69 7.80
C VAL A 28 -1.75 -12.87 8.17
N ASP A 29 -2.28 -14.09 8.15
CA ASP A 29 -1.52 -15.30 8.44
C ASP A 29 -0.40 -15.53 7.41
N ASP A 30 -0.66 -15.26 6.14
CA ASP A 30 0.34 -15.37 5.09
C ASP A 30 1.48 -14.36 5.29
N VAL A 31 1.12 -13.14 5.70
CA VAL A 31 2.08 -12.10 6.02
C VAL A 31 2.97 -12.52 7.19
N ILE A 32 2.38 -13.03 8.27
CA ILE A 32 3.12 -13.50 9.45
C ILE A 32 4.06 -14.67 9.09
N LYS A 33 3.59 -15.64 8.31
CA LYS A 33 4.39 -16.78 7.85
C LYS A 33 5.53 -16.40 6.89
N SER A 34 5.44 -15.24 6.26
CA SER A 34 6.42 -14.71 5.31
C SER A 34 7.40 -13.71 5.93
N LEU A 35 7.37 -13.52 7.25
CA LEU A 35 8.34 -12.69 7.98
C LEU A 35 9.76 -13.25 7.80
N ARG A 36 10.71 -12.36 7.57
CA ARG A 36 12.16 -12.66 7.51
C ARG A 36 12.82 -12.32 8.83
N MET A 37 13.99 -12.87 9.09
CA MET A 37 14.78 -12.51 10.28
C MET A 37 15.10 -11.02 10.34
N SER A 38 15.34 -10.38 9.18
CA SER A 38 15.55 -8.94 9.10
C SER A 38 14.35 -8.12 9.59
N ASP A 39 13.15 -8.64 9.43
CA ASP A 39 11.92 -7.96 9.84
C ASP A 39 11.80 -7.97 11.38
N TYR A 40 12.20 -9.08 12.02
CA TYR A 40 12.28 -9.17 13.49
C TYR A 40 13.32 -8.22 14.06
N PHE A 41 14.51 -8.11 13.42
CA PHE A 41 15.53 -7.15 13.83
C PHE A 41 15.03 -5.70 13.71
N PHE A 42 14.27 -5.38 12.68
CA PHE A 42 13.68 -4.05 12.52
C PHE A 42 12.70 -3.72 13.64
N VAL A 43 11.76 -4.64 13.95
CA VAL A 43 10.78 -4.45 15.03
C VAL A 43 11.45 -4.31 16.38
N SER A 44 12.42 -5.20 16.68
CA SER A 44 13.18 -5.15 17.93
C SER A 44 14.03 -3.88 18.06
N GLY A 45 14.64 -3.44 16.96
CA GLY A 45 15.42 -2.20 16.91
C GLY A 45 14.56 -0.95 17.11
N ALA A 46 13.37 -0.92 16.51
CA ALA A 46 12.40 0.17 16.70
C ALA A 46 11.94 0.25 18.16
N MET A 47 11.60 -0.90 18.75
CA MET A 47 11.20 -0.99 20.16
C MET A 47 12.32 -0.55 21.11
N ALA A 48 13.54 -1.06 20.92
CA ALA A 48 14.68 -0.73 21.77
C ALA A 48 15.09 0.75 21.62
N GLY A 49 15.12 1.28 20.40
CA GLY A 49 15.45 2.67 20.14
C GLY A 49 14.48 3.64 20.78
N THR A 50 13.17 3.38 20.66
CA THR A 50 12.13 4.20 21.31
C THR A 50 12.15 4.05 22.83
N TRP A 51 12.49 2.87 23.36
CA TRP A 51 12.66 2.67 24.79
C TRP A 51 13.81 3.53 25.34
N VAL A 52 14.99 3.49 24.70
CA VAL A 52 16.15 4.31 25.08
C VAL A 52 15.79 5.80 25.00
N TYR A 53 15.14 6.22 23.93
CA TYR A 53 14.68 7.60 23.76
C TYR A 53 13.76 8.03 24.90
N GLY A 54 12.72 7.23 25.22
CA GLY A 54 11.79 7.50 26.31
C GLY A 54 12.47 7.53 27.68
N TYR A 55 13.48 6.68 27.89
CA TYR A 55 14.25 6.66 29.14
C TYR A 55 15.11 7.91 29.33
N LEU A 56 15.73 8.38 28.26
CA LEU A 56 16.60 9.58 28.31
C LEU A 56 15.79 10.86 28.54
N LEU A 57 14.66 11.01 27.86
CA LEU A 57 13.83 12.23 27.90
C LEU A 57 12.76 12.20 29.01
N GLY A 58 12.43 11.05 29.56
CA GLY A 58 11.31 10.84 30.47
C GLY A 58 11.49 11.33 31.90
N LYS A 59 12.29 12.35 32.16
CA LYS A 59 12.42 12.95 33.50
C LYS A 59 11.10 13.64 33.91
N PRO A 60 10.63 13.48 35.16
CA PRO A 60 11.23 12.75 36.27
C PRO A 60 10.90 11.24 36.28
N ILE A 61 9.90 10.76 35.49
CA ILE A 61 9.36 9.39 35.55
C ILE A 61 9.89 8.59 34.34
N ARG A 62 11.14 8.18 34.39
CA ARG A 62 11.82 7.54 33.23
C ARG A 62 11.26 6.17 32.85
N GLY A 63 10.99 5.30 33.84
CA GLY A 63 10.53 3.92 33.58
C GLY A 63 9.21 3.84 32.82
N PRO A 64 8.12 4.40 33.33
CA PRO A 64 6.84 4.43 32.64
C PRO A 64 6.88 5.11 31.28
N THR A 65 7.63 6.23 31.15
CA THR A 65 7.79 6.91 29.86
C THR A 65 8.51 6.05 28.83
N ALA A 66 9.57 5.35 29.24
CA ALA A 66 10.29 4.42 28.38
C ALA A 66 9.40 3.26 27.93
N ALA A 67 8.56 2.71 28.82
CA ALA A 67 7.63 1.63 28.50
C ALA A 67 6.56 2.09 27.48
N MET A 68 6.02 3.28 27.65
CA MET A 68 5.07 3.88 26.68
C MET A 68 5.73 4.09 25.32
N CYS A 69 6.93 4.64 25.27
CA CYS A 69 7.67 4.82 24.03
C CYS A 69 7.99 3.46 23.35
N ALA A 70 8.37 2.45 24.14
CA ALA A 70 8.66 1.11 23.63
C ALA A 70 7.41 0.47 22.99
N SER A 71 6.24 0.60 23.61
CA SER A 71 4.99 0.07 23.05
C SER A 71 4.62 0.76 21.74
N ALA A 72 4.79 2.07 21.66
CA ALA A 72 4.60 2.83 20.42
C ALA A 72 5.58 2.39 19.32
N GLY A 73 6.88 2.21 19.68
CA GLY A 73 7.90 1.72 18.76
C GLY A 73 7.64 0.31 18.25
N PHE A 74 7.18 -0.58 19.11
CA PHE A 74 6.76 -1.94 18.74
C PHE A 74 5.58 -1.91 17.75
N THR A 75 4.54 -1.13 18.06
CA THR A 75 3.36 -1.00 17.19
C THR A 75 3.76 -0.46 15.81
N PHE A 76 4.56 0.61 15.77
CA PHE A 76 5.07 1.15 14.52
C PHE A 76 5.88 0.11 13.73
N GLY A 77 6.81 -0.57 14.41
CA GLY A 77 7.64 -1.60 13.80
C GLY A 77 6.81 -2.73 13.19
N MET A 78 5.80 -3.22 13.90
CA MET A 78 4.89 -4.26 13.42
C MET A 78 4.09 -3.81 12.20
N PHE A 79 3.46 -2.64 12.23
CA PHE A 79 2.69 -2.15 11.09
C PHE A 79 3.57 -1.93 9.85
N HIS A 80 4.73 -1.31 10.02
CA HIS A 80 5.67 -1.12 8.91
C HIS A 80 6.12 -2.43 8.30
N THR A 81 6.44 -3.41 9.15
CA THR A 81 6.86 -4.75 8.72
C THR A 81 5.74 -5.48 7.98
N MET A 82 4.51 -5.46 8.51
CA MET A 82 3.34 -6.07 7.83
C MET A 82 3.11 -5.46 6.44
N GLN A 83 3.18 -4.13 6.31
CA GLN A 83 3.06 -3.46 5.01
C GLN A 83 4.20 -3.84 4.05
N THR A 84 5.42 -3.94 4.57
CA THR A 84 6.60 -4.33 3.78
C THR A 84 6.47 -5.78 3.26
N VAL A 85 6.05 -6.71 4.12
CA VAL A 85 5.84 -8.12 3.74
C VAL A 85 4.69 -8.24 2.74
N ARG A 86 3.58 -7.54 2.98
CA ARG A 86 2.46 -7.50 2.03
C ARG A 86 2.90 -6.99 0.66
N SER A 87 3.70 -5.93 0.63
CA SER A 87 4.24 -5.38 -0.63
C SER A 87 5.16 -6.37 -1.36
N ARG A 88 5.92 -7.22 -0.63
CA ARG A 88 6.72 -8.31 -1.21
C ARG A 88 5.85 -9.40 -1.82
N LEU A 89 4.79 -9.82 -1.13
CA LEU A 89 3.86 -10.85 -1.63
C LEU A 89 3.08 -10.39 -2.86
N LEU A 90 2.76 -9.10 -2.94
CA LEU A 90 2.08 -8.47 -4.09
C LEU A 90 3.02 -8.12 -5.25
N GLY A 91 4.33 -8.28 -5.10
CA GLY A 91 5.31 -8.00 -6.16
C GLY A 91 5.71 -6.52 -6.31
N TYR A 92 5.41 -5.65 -5.34
CA TYR A 92 5.88 -4.25 -5.36
C TYR A 92 7.31 -4.09 -4.85
N ARG A 93 7.84 -5.08 -4.13
CA ARG A 93 9.21 -5.13 -3.64
C ARG A 93 9.85 -6.47 -4.00
N GLU A 94 11.19 -6.51 -3.96
CA GLU A 94 11.95 -7.73 -4.22
C GLU A 94 11.51 -8.88 -3.32
N ASN A 95 11.13 -10.01 -3.94
CA ASN A 95 10.50 -11.15 -3.29
C ASN A 95 11.08 -12.51 -3.69
N THR A 96 12.34 -12.55 -4.11
CA THR A 96 13.00 -13.79 -4.54
C THR A 96 12.93 -14.92 -3.51
N LYS A 97 12.97 -14.60 -2.21
CA LYS A 97 12.86 -15.59 -1.13
C LYS A 97 11.45 -16.12 -0.97
N GLU A 98 10.45 -15.27 -1.09
CA GLU A 98 9.02 -15.63 -1.03
C GLU A 98 8.62 -16.50 -2.24
N VAL A 99 9.10 -16.15 -3.41
CA VAL A 99 8.88 -16.95 -4.65
C VAL A 99 9.47 -18.36 -4.49
N LYS A 100 10.68 -18.49 -3.90
CA LYS A 100 11.27 -19.81 -3.63
C LYS A 100 10.49 -20.61 -2.59
N LYS A 101 9.88 -19.95 -1.61
CA LYS A 101 9.17 -20.60 -0.51
C LYS A 101 7.73 -21.00 -0.89
N TRP A 102 7.02 -20.15 -1.62
CA TRP A 102 5.58 -20.30 -1.86
C TRP A 102 5.23 -20.59 -3.33
N GLY A 103 6.18 -20.43 -4.25
CA GLY A 103 5.93 -20.48 -5.69
C GLY A 103 5.31 -19.19 -6.21
N LEU A 104 4.88 -19.22 -7.47
CA LEU A 104 4.20 -18.11 -8.12
C LEU A 104 2.69 -18.30 -7.99
N ALA A 105 1.98 -17.23 -7.68
CA ALA A 105 0.53 -17.24 -7.83
C ALA A 105 0.16 -17.50 -9.30
N PRO A 106 -0.92 -18.25 -9.57
CA PRO A 106 -1.49 -18.26 -10.90
C PRO A 106 -1.74 -16.80 -11.28
N ILE A 107 -1.25 -16.39 -12.46
CA ILE A 107 -1.36 -15.02 -12.96
C ILE A 107 -2.83 -14.62 -12.82
N PRO A 108 -3.18 -13.68 -11.91
CA PRO A 108 -4.54 -13.23 -11.85
C PRO A 108 -4.84 -12.59 -13.19
N GLN A 109 -5.81 -13.15 -13.92
CA GLN A 109 -6.34 -12.50 -15.11
C GLN A 109 -6.58 -11.04 -14.73
N PRO A 110 -6.05 -10.06 -15.47
CA PRO A 110 -6.31 -8.66 -15.17
C PRO A 110 -7.83 -8.54 -15.03
N LYS A 111 -8.30 -8.05 -13.87
CA LYS A 111 -9.72 -7.78 -13.69
C LYS A 111 -10.06 -6.73 -14.73
N VAL A 112 -10.56 -7.19 -15.87
CA VAL A 112 -11.10 -6.33 -16.91
C VAL A 112 -12.33 -5.70 -16.29
N TYR A 113 -12.16 -4.52 -15.73
CA TYR A 113 -13.31 -3.69 -15.43
C TYR A 113 -13.79 -3.20 -16.80
N PRO A 114 -14.94 -3.69 -17.31
CA PRO A 114 -15.50 -3.09 -18.49
C PRO A 114 -15.66 -1.62 -18.14
N ILE A 115 -14.97 -0.75 -18.87
CA ILE A 115 -15.26 0.68 -18.84
C ILE A 115 -16.64 0.77 -19.48
N THR A 116 -17.66 0.59 -18.65
CA THR A 116 -19.01 0.90 -19.05
C THR A 116 -18.99 2.41 -19.27
N GLU A 117 -19.09 2.85 -20.51
CA GLU A 117 -19.13 4.27 -20.91
C GLU A 117 -20.16 5.09 -20.11
N THR A 118 -21.06 4.41 -19.42
CA THR A 118 -22.08 4.95 -18.52
C THR A 118 -21.55 5.59 -17.23
N ARG A 119 -20.25 5.51 -16.90
CA ARG A 119 -19.73 6.14 -15.66
C ARG A 119 -19.14 7.52 -15.82
N LEU A 120 -18.83 7.93 -17.04
CA LEU A 120 -18.53 9.32 -17.31
C LEU A 120 -19.82 9.92 -17.84
N PRO A 121 -20.48 10.85 -17.12
CA PRO A 121 -21.52 11.65 -17.76
C PRO A 121 -20.89 12.20 -19.02
N GLU A 122 -21.49 11.84 -20.16
CA GLU A 122 -21.11 12.38 -21.45
C GLU A 122 -20.86 13.87 -21.25
N ARG A 123 -19.61 14.29 -21.41
CA ARG A 123 -19.30 15.72 -21.32
C ARG A 123 -20.16 16.36 -22.37
N GLN A 124 -21.31 16.89 -21.95
CA GLN A 124 -22.09 17.72 -22.83
C GLN A 124 -21.14 18.73 -23.45
N PRO A 125 -21.09 18.82 -24.76
CA PRO A 125 -20.25 19.81 -25.43
C PRO A 125 -20.55 21.11 -24.72
N LEU A 126 -19.50 21.75 -24.17
CA LEU A 126 -19.63 23.02 -23.46
C LEU A 126 -20.50 23.90 -24.35
N SER A 127 -21.77 24.00 -24.01
CA SER A 127 -22.67 24.92 -24.65
C SER A 127 -21.94 26.24 -24.66
N ASN A 128 -21.72 26.84 -25.86
CA ASN A 128 -21.06 28.13 -26.03
C ASN A 128 -21.79 29.28 -25.32
N ASN A 129 -22.76 28.96 -24.49
CA ASN A 129 -23.41 29.85 -23.56
C ASN A 129 -22.41 30.18 -22.46
N LYS A 130 -21.46 31.08 -22.76
CA LYS A 130 -20.63 31.77 -21.78
C LYS A 130 -21.54 32.56 -20.84
N LYS A 131 -22.22 31.84 -19.91
CA LYS A 131 -22.72 32.51 -18.71
C LYS A 131 -21.49 33.02 -18.01
N LYS A 132 -21.21 34.31 -18.18
CA LYS A 132 -20.19 35.01 -17.38
C LYS A 132 -20.51 34.70 -15.93
N LEU A 133 -19.57 34.04 -15.25
CA LEU A 133 -19.66 33.81 -13.82
C LEU A 133 -19.75 35.19 -13.18
N ASN A 134 -20.87 35.51 -12.57
CA ASN A 134 -21.06 36.78 -11.89
C ASN A 134 -20.37 36.68 -10.52
N TRP A 135 -19.16 37.24 -10.43
CA TRP A 135 -18.35 37.24 -9.20
C TRP A 135 -18.88 38.25 -8.16
N ASP A 136 -19.82 39.12 -8.53
CA ASP A 136 -20.36 40.15 -7.62
C ASP A 136 -21.20 39.56 -6.48
N ILE A 137 -21.49 38.27 -6.51
CA ILE A 137 -22.25 37.55 -5.45
C ILE A 137 -21.36 37.19 -4.25
N TYR A 138 -20.04 37.30 -4.38
CA TYR A 138 -19.06 36.89 -3.34
C TYR A 138 -18.31 38.05 -2.68
N ASN A 139 -18.69 39.32 -2.97
CA ASN A 139 -18.17 40.50 -2.30
C ASN A 139 -19.16 41.01 -1.27
#